data_cd9191d5262a4cd1c313e6d87d6064a3
#
_entry.id   cd9191d5262a4cd1c313e6d87d6064a3
#
_cell.length_a   1.000
_cell.length_b   1.000
_cell.length_c   1.000
_cell.angle_alpha   90.00
_cell.angle_beta   90.00
_cell.angle_gamma   90.00
#
_symmetry.space_group_name_H-M   'P 1'
#
loop_
_entity.id
_entity.type
_entity.pdbx_description
1 polymer ?
#
loop_
_entity_poly.entity_id
_entity_poly.type
_entity_poly.pdbx_seq_one_letter_code
_entity_poly.pdbx_strand_id
1 'polypeptide(L)'
;DGGLWSGGPYGYYEFERTIPQALCFTPAAWFLPTTNSWPKDGEFDWEEIFQYLSTGVNPKDSKTIHWTNPGDPSTDRKEAVSLPHGRPFDRHKLGLDVTPEEIVYFVDDAEVLRRPNLTFHLPWYFIANLAAWVPGAPPIPSTVPDIVEMTVHRFAAWG
;
A
#
# COMPACT_ATOMS: atom_id res chain seq x y z
N ASP A 1 -3.64 -21.37 11.76
CA ASP A 1 -3.17 -20.11 12.36
C ASP A 1 -2.60 -19.23 11.27
N GLY A 2 -3.39 -18.27 10.84
CA GLY A 2 -2.89 -17.19 10.02
C GLY A 2 -2.01 -16.28 10.89
N GLY A 3 -0.76 -16.68 11.11
CA GLY A 3 0.20 -15.89 11.85
C GLY A 3 0.40 -14.57 11.13
N LEU A 4 0.02 -13.47 11.77
CA LEU A 4 0.39 -12.15 11.32
C LEU A 4 1.92 -12.09 11.35
N TRP A 5 2.52 -11.93 10.17
CA TRP A 5 3.94 -11.63 10.12
C TRP A 5 4.17 -10.25 10.74
N SER A 6 4.96 -10.20 11.80
CA SER A 6 5.45 -8.96 12.39
C SER A 6 6.97 -8.97 12.29
N GLY A 7 7.51 -8.04 11.52
CA GLY A 7 8.95 -7.85 11.38
C GLY A 7 9.47 -6.67 12.18
N GLY A 8 10.79 -6.54 12.21
CA GLY A 8 11.45 -5.30 12.61
C GLY A 8 11.03 -4.15 11.68
N PRO A 9 11.28 -2.88 12.07
CA PRO A 9 10.89 -1.74 11.24
C PRO A 9 11.79 -1.57 10.00
N TYR A 10 12.94 -2.22 9.97
CA TYR A 10 13.93 -2.04 8.90
C TYR A 10 14.22 -3.35 8.20
N GLY A 11 14.58 -3.25 6.93
CA GLY A 11 14.87 -4.39 6.08
C GLY A 11 14.34 -4.23 4.67
N TYR A 12 14.47 -5.29 3.89
CA TYR A 12 13.95 -5.36 2.54
C TYR A 12 12.71 -6.24 2.48
N TYR A 13 11.66 -5.75 1.81
CA TYR A 13 10.39 -6.44 1.66
C TYR A 13 10.07 -6.64 0.18
N GLU A 14 9.51 -7.79 -0.16
CA GLU A 14 8.97 -8.08 -1.49
C GLU A 14 7.52 -8.51 -1.42
N PHE A 15 6.72 -7.98 -2.33
CA PHE A 15 5.32 -8.37 -2.51
C PHE A 15 5.03 -8.56 -4.00
N GLU A 16 4.71 -9.78 -4.38
CA GLU A 16 4.38 -10.10 -5.76
C GLU A 16 2.90 -10.42 -5.88
N ARG A 17 2.21 -9.70 -6.75
CA ARG A 17 0.77 -9.76 -6.87
C ARG A 17 0.28 -9.61 -8.31
N THR A 18 -0.94 -10.07 -8.57
CA THR A 18 -1.79 -9.71 -9.72
C THR A 18 -3.08 -9.12 -9.18
N ILE A 19 -3.46 -7.93 -9.64
CA ILE A 19 -4.67 -7.25 -9.19
C ILE A 19 -5.76 -7.30 -10.27
N PRO A 20 -7.06 -7.33 -9.89
CA PRO A 20 -8.13 -7.36 -10.85
C PRO A 20 -8.33 -6.00 -11.52
N GLN A 21 -8.66 -6.01 -12.81
CA GLN A 21 -9.20 -4.83 -13.49
C GLN A 21 -10.70 -4.76 -13.25
N ALA A 22 -11.10 -4.18 -12.11
CA ALA A 22 -12.51 -4.05 -11.76
C ALA A 22 -12.77 -2.68 -11.13
N LEU A 23 -13.65 -1.89 -11.76
CA LEU A 23 -14.08 -0.60 -11.22
C LEU A 23 -14.68 -0.77 -9.83
N CYS A 24 -14.53 0.25 -9.00
CA CYS A 24 -15.01 0.29 -7.61
C CYS A 24 -14.24 -0.61 -6.62
N PHE A 25 -13.08 -1.15 -7.04
CA PHE A 25 -12.19 -1.86 -6.15
C PHE A 25 -10.89 -1.09 -5.93
N THR A 26 -10.37 -1.21 -4.72
CA THR A 26 -9.07 -0.66 -4.32
C THR A 26 -8.22 -1.80 -3.77
N PRO A 27 -7.38 -2.42 -4.62
CA PRO A 27 -6.32 -3.28 -4.12
C PRO A 27 -5.32 -2.44 -3.35
N ALA A 28 -4.90 -2.93 -2.18
CA ALA A 28 -3.93 -2.27 -1.34
C ALA A 28 -2.94 -3.26 -0.73
N ALA A 29 -1.71 -2.77 -0.55
CA ALA A 29 -0.64 -3.40 0.21
C ALA A 29 -0.07 -2.33 1.15
N TRP A 30 -0.15 -2.54 2.45
CA TRP A 30 0.11 -1.50 3.44
C TRP A 30 0.57 -2.08 4.77
N PHE A 31 1.05 -1.22 5.66
CA PHE A 31 1.57 -1.61 6.96
C PHE A 31 0.97 -0.76 8.08
N LEU A 32 0.65 -1.40 9.19
CA LEU A 32 0.29 -0.73 10.43
C LEU A 32 1.23 -1.13 11.56
N PRO A 33 1.50 -0.21 12.51
CA PRO A 33 2.31 -0.51 13.67
C PRO A 33 1.60 -1.48 14.61
N THR A 34 2.35 -2.30 15.30
CA THR A 34 1.80 -3.25 16.28
C THR A 34 1.21 -2.58 17.51
N THR A 35 1.47 -1.30 17.73
CA THR A 35 0.99 -0.48 18.86
C THR A 35 -0.43 0.02 18.69
N ASN A 36 -0.97 0.03 17.47
CA ASN A 36 -2.36 0.33 17.13
C ASN A 36 -2.88 1.72 17.57
N SER A 37 -2.01 2.75 17.54
CA SER A 37 -2.38 4.14 17.84
C SER A 37 -2.38 5.00 16.57
N TRP A 38 -3.32 4.74 15.68
CA TRP A 38 -3.48 5.54 14.45
C TRP A 38 -4.07 6.92 14.72
N PRO A 39 -3.63 8.00 14.04
CA PRO A 39 -2.50 8.07 13.09
C PRO A 39 -1.15 8.36 13.80
N LYS A 40 -1.12 8.39 15.13
CA LYS A 40 0.03 8.79 15.94
C LYS A 40 1.28 7.93 15.65
N ASP A 41 1.10 6.63 15.57
CA ASP A 41 2.20 5.69 15.38
C ASP A 41 2.46 5.43 13.88
N GLY A 42 1.67 6.07 13.03
CA GLY A 42 1.83 6.06 11.58
C GLY A 42 1.04 4.96 10.87
N GLU A 43 1.05 5.07 9.55
CA GLU A 43 0.58 4.09 8.59
C GLU A 43 1.43 4.24 7.33
N PHE A 44 1.66 3.17 6.65
CA PHE A 44 2.48 3.16 5.48
C PHE A 44 1.79 2.37 4.36
N ASP A 45 1.33 3.08 3.33
CA ASP A 45 0.69 2.49 2.17
C ASP A 45 1.73 2.28 1.08
N TRP A 46 2.13 1.03 0.91
CA TRP A 46 3.08 0.63 -0.10
C TRP A 46 2.51 0.71 -1.51
N GLU A 47 1.26 0.30 -1.67
CA GLU A 47 0.50 0.40 -2.91
C GLU A 47 -0.99 0.56 -2.60
N GLU A 48 -1.62 1.56 -3.18
CA GLU A 48 -3.06 1.71 -3.23
C GLU A 48 -3.47 2.05 -4.67
N ILE A 49 -4.26 1.22 -5.30
CA ILE A 49 -4.71 1.45 -6.68
C ILE A 49 -6.18 1.83 -6.71
N PHE A 50 -6.44 3.13 -6.75
CA PHE A 50 -7.78 3.70 -6.77
C PHE A 50 -8.42 3.59 -8.15
N GLN A 51 -9.01 2.45 -8.47
CA GLN A 51 -9.61 2.20 -9.79
C GLN A 51 -10.85 3.06 -10.05
N TYR A 52 -11.57 3.45 -9.00
CA TYR A 52 -12.77 4.28 -9.13
C TYR A 52 -12.47 5.75 -9.46
N LEU A 53 -11.26 6.24 -9.23
CA LEU A 53 -10.83 7.60 -9.56
C LEU A 53 -10.38 7.73 -11.02
N SER A 54 -10.14 6.63 -11.69
CA SER A 54 -9.69 6.63 -13.08
C SER A 54 -10.86 6.37 -14.02
N THR A 55 -11.27 7.38 -14.74
CA THR A 55 -12.22 7.25 -15.86
C THR A 55 -11.56 6.68 -17.13
N GLY A 56 -10.32 6.19 -17.03
CA GLY A 56 -9.50 5.74 -18.15
C GLY A 56 -8.59 4.56 -17.80
N VAL A 57 -7.76 4.19 -18.75
CA VAL A 57 -6.95 2.97 -18.81
C VAL A 57 -5.77 2.93 -17.82
N ASN A 58 -5.50 4.02 -17.10
CA ASN A 58 -4.35 4.15 -16.20
C ASN A 58 -4.80 4.52 -14.78
N PRO A 59 -5.15 3.54 -13.92
CA PRO A 59 -5.33 3.80 -12.52
C PRO A 59 -4.04 4.35 -11.90
N LYS A 60 -4.18 5.24 -10.94
CA LYS A 60 -3.05 5.79 -10.23
C LYS A 60 -2.69 4.85 -9.07
N ASP A 61 -1.41 4.54 -9.00
CA ASP A 61 -0.83 3.88 -7.84
C ASP A 61 -0.39 4.97 -6.84
N SER A 62 -0.99 4.98 -5.67
CA SER A 62 -0.65 5.90 -4.59
C SER A 62 0.29 5.23 -3.60
N LYS A 63 1.36 5.92 -3.24
CA LYS A 63 2.25 5.60 -2.13
C LYS A 63 2.01 6.65 -1.05
N THR A 64 1.52 6.26 0.09
CA THR A 64 1.12 7.19 1.15
C THR A 64 1.83 6.87 2.45
N ILE A 65 2.21 7.90 3.19
CA ILE A 65 2.71 7.80 4.55
C ILE A 65 1.83 8.69 5.42
N HIS A 66 1.29 8.14 6.49
CA HIS A 66 0.53 8.85 7.50
C HIS A 66 1.35 9.00 8.78
N TRP A 67 1.28 10.16 9.42
CA TRP A 67 1.91 10.43 10.73
C TRP A 67 1.22 11.59 11.43
N THR A 68 1.56 11.84 12.69
CA THR A 68 1.12 13.04 13.41
C THR A 68 2.24 14.06 13.55
N ASN A 69 1.87 15.33 13.66
CA ASN A 69 2.84 16.36 14.02
C ASN A 69 3.28 16.21 15.49
N PRO A 70 4.56 16.43 15.79
CA PRO A 70 4.99 16.65 17.15
C PRO A 70 4.19 17.81 17.78
N GLY A 71 3.48 17.53 18.88
CA GLY A 71 2.67 18.53 19.60
C GLY A 71 1.18 18.57 19.23
N ASP A 72 0.75 17.90 18.17
CA ASP A 72 -0.67 17.74 17.83
C ASP A 72 -0.98 16.31 17.35
N PRO A 73 -1.13 15.36 18.29
CA PRO A 73 -1.36 13.95 17.95
C PRO A 73 -2.76 13.66 17.39
N SER A 74 -3.64 14.66 17.33
CA SER A 74 -5.00 14.51 16.79
C SER A 74 -5.07 14.74 15.27
N THR A 75 -4.01 15.27 14.65
CA THR A 75 -3.98 15.56 13.22
C THR A 75 -3.28 14.46 12.42
N ASP A 76 -4.03 13.82 11.55
CA ASP A 76 -3.44 13.00 10.49
C ASP A 76 -2.66 13.90 9.52
N ARG A 77 -1.38 13.65 9.39
CA ARG A 77 -0.53 14.19 8.34
C ARG A 77 -0.28 13.09 7.32
N LYS A 78 -0.32 13.44 6.05
CA LYS A 78 0.00 12.48 4.99
C LYS A 78 0.82 13.10 3.89
N GLU A 79 1.73 12.33 3.38
CA GLU A 79 2.41 12.59 2.13
C GLU A 79 2.05 11.47 1.16
N ALA A 80 1.42 11.82 0.05
CA ALA A 80 1.03 10.87 -0.98
C ALA A 80 1.71 11.23 -2.30
N VAL A 81 2.25 10.22 -2.98
CA VAL A 81 2.78 10.35 -4.33
C VAL A 81 2.03 9.38 -5.23
N SER A 82 1.40 9.92 -6.25
CA SER A 82 0.76 9.11 -7.28
C SER A 82 1.74 8.86 -8.42
N LEU A 83 2.02 7.61 -8.68
CA LEU A 83 2.89 7.18 -9.77
C LEU A 83 2.05 6.69 -10.95
N PRO A 84 2.42 7.03 -12.19
CA PRO A 84 1.80 6.40 -13.35
C PRO A 84 2.19 4.93 -13.38
N HIS A 85 1.20 4.05 -13.42
CA HIS A 85 1.43 2.62 -13.57
C HIS A 85 1.00 2.20 -14.99
N GLY A 86 1.97 1.83 -15.81
CA GLY A 86 1.71 1.54 -17.23
C GLY A 86 0.78 0.34 -17.44
N ARG A 87 0.91 -0.70 -16.61
CA ARG A 87 0.12 -1.94 -16.71
C ARG A 87 -0.16 -2.52 -15.30
N PRO A 88 -0.93 -1.83 -14.47
CA PRO A 88 -1.07 -2.17 -13.05
C PRO A 88 -1.71 -3.54 -12.79
N PHE A 89 -2.47 -4.05 -13.76
CA PHE A 89 -3.20 -5.33 -13.66
C PHE A 89 -2.35 -6.55 -13.99
N ASP A 90 -1.16 -6.35 -14.55
CA ASP A 90 -0.22 -7.44 -14.78
C ASP A 90 0.38 -7.92 -13.44
N ARG A 91 1.05 -9.05 -13.49
CA ARG A 91 1.84 -9.52 -12.35
C ARG A 91 3.05 -8.63 -12.18
N HIS A 92 3.17 -8.01 -11.00
CA HIS A 92 4.31 -7.17 -10.64
C HIS A 92 4.92 -7.59 -9.32
N LYS A 93 6.22 -7.39 -9.22
CA LYS A 93 6.99 -7.49 -7.99
C LYS A 93 7.23 -6.08 -7.44
N LEU A 94 6.67 -5.82 -6.27
CA LEU A 94 6.95 -4.61 -5.51
C LEU A 94 8.11 -4.90 -4.57
N GLY A 95 9.07 -3.98 -4.49
CA GLY A 95 10.18 -3.99 -3.53
C GLY A 95 10.10 -2.78 -2.62
N LEU A 96 10.53 -2.94 -1.38
CA LEU A 96 10.58 -1.88 -0.39
C LEU A 96 11.83 -2.05 0.45
N ASP A 97 12.77 -1.11 0.36
CA ASP A 97 13.94 -1.04 1.23
C ASP A 97 13.71 0.02 2.29
N VAL A 98 13.75 -0.37 3.56
CA VAL A 98 13.47 0.50 4.70
C VAL A 98 14.68 0.55 5.60
N THR A 99 15.21 1.76 5.74
CA THR A 99 16.28 2.08 6.68
C THR A 99 15.80 3.09 7.73
N PRO A 100 16.58 3.39 8.78
CA PRO A 100 16.25 4.47 9.70
C PRO A 100 16.07 5.83 9.01
N GLU A 101 16.79 6.08 7.91
CA GLU A 101 16.88 7.38 7.25
C GLU A 101 15.92 7.53 6.08
N GLU A 102 15.70 6.44 5.34
CA GLU A 102 14.96 6.51 4.09
C GLU A 102 14.16 5.24 3.77
N ILE A 103 13.21 5.42 2.86
CA ILE A 103 12.41 4.35 2.28
C ILE A 103 12.55 4.43 0.76
N VAL A 104 12.90 3.31 0.14
CA VAL A 104 13.06 3.19 -1.31
C VAL A 104 12.07 2.19 -1.86
N TYR A 105 11.33 2.60 -2.87
CA TYR A 105 10.31 1.80 -3.53
C TYR A 105 10.79 1.31 -4.88
N PHE A 106 10.52 0.04 -5.15
CA PHE A 106 10.83 -0.60 -6.42
C PHE A 106 9.58 -1.20 -7.04
N VAL A 107 9.55 -1.21 -8.36
CA VAL A 107 8.60 -2.00 -9.16
C VAL A 107 9.43 -2.77 -10.19
N ASP A 108 9.31 -4.10 -10.21
CA ASP A 108 10.05 -4.99 -11.10
C ASP A 108 11.56 -4.72 -11.07
N ASP A 109 12.12 -4.59 -9.87
CA ASP A 109 13.53 -4.29 -9.57
C ASP A 109 14.01 -2.88 -9.96
N ALA A 110 13.15 -2.04 -10.53
CA ALA A 110 13.49 -0.65 -10.82
C ALA A 110 13.09 0.27 -9.67
N GLU A 111 14.00 1.11 -9.18
CA GLU A 111 13.67 2.17 -8.22
C GLU A 111 12.68 3.15 -8.86
N VAL A 112 11.55 3.38 -8.18
CA VAL A 112 10.49 4.27 -8.67
C VAL A 112 10.28 5.49 -7.77
N LEU A 113 10.68 5.39 -6.49
CA LEU A 113 10.53 6.48 -5.53
C LEU A 113 11.51 6.28 -4.37
N ARG A 114 12.03 7.40 -3.85
CA ARG A 114 12.85 7.45 -2.63
C ARG A 114 12.34 8.57 -1.74
N ARG A 115 12.19 8.30 -0.45
CA ARG A 115 11.66 9.24 0.54
C ARG A 115 12.40 9.16 1.87
N PRO A 116 12.47 10.26 2.64
CA PRO A 116 12.87 10.17 4.04
C PRO A 116 11.93 9.25 4.82
N ASN A 117 12.47 8.49 5.75
CA ASN A 117 11.68 7.68 6.67
C ASN A 117 11.18 8.55 7.83
N LEU A 118 9.92 8.98 7.77
CA LEU A 118 9.31 9.88 8.74
C LEU A 118 8.63 9.16 9.90
N THR A 119 8.28 7.87 9.73
CA THR A 119 7.41 7.19 10.70
C THR A 119 7.63 5.68 10.83
N PHE A 120 8.30 5.04 9.89
CA PHE A 120 8.49 3.60 9.89
C PHE A 120 9.63 3.17 10.85
N HIS A 121 9.41 3.40 12.16
CA HIS A 121 10.42 3.14 13.22
C HIS A 121 9.95 2.14 14.28
N LEU A 122 8.73 1.61 14.15
CA LEU A 122 8.14 0.63 15.08
C LEU A 122 8.02 -0.73 14.38
N PRO A 123 7.88 -1.82 15.12
CA PRO A 123 7.46 -3.08 14.53
C PRO A 123 6.09 -2.97 13.87
N TRP A 124 5.97 -3.51 12.66
CA TRP A 124 4.80 -3.38 11.81
C TRP A 124 4.26 -4.75 11.41
N TYR A 125 3.00 -4.79 11.04
CA TYR A 125 2.40 -5.93 10.35
C TYR A 125 1.92 -5.54 8.97
N PHE A 126 2.07 -6.46 8.04
CA PHE A 126 1.69 -6.29 6.66
C PHE A 126 0.24 -6.66 6.43
N ILE A 127 -0.45 -5.87 5.62
CA ILE A 127 -1.83 -6.10 5.20
C ILE A 127 -1.88 -6.05 3.67
N ALA A 128 -2.52 -7.06 3.07
CA ALA A 128 -2.93 -7.02 1.68
C ALA A 128 -4.43 -7.24 1.60
N ASN A 129 -5.15 -6.35 0.93
CA ASN A 129 -6.59 -6.43 0.80
C ASN A 129 -7.11 -5.94 -0.56
N LEU A 130 -8.31 -6.36 -0.88
CA LEU A 130 -9.10 -5.87 -2.00
C LEU A 130 -10.40 -5.28 -1.45
N ALA A 131 -10.42 -3.95 -1.29
CA ALA A 131 -11.62 -3.26 -0.83
C ALA A 131 -12.62 -3.10 -1.97
N ALA A 132 -13.85 -3.55 -1.77
CA ALA A 132 -14.92 -3.45 -2.74
C ALA A 132 -15.61 -2.08 -2.78
N TRP A 133 -15.38 -1.25 -1.76
CA TRP A 133 -15.96 0.09 -1.65
C TRP A 133 -15.10 0.95 -0.71
N VAL A 134 -14.95 2.21 -1.08
CA VAL A 134 -14.34 3.23 -0.22
C VAL A 134 -15.26 4.46 -0.14
N PRO A 135 -15.23 5.25 0.94
CA PRO A 135 -16.04 6.46 1.07
C PRO A 135 -15.89 7.38 -0.15
N GLY A 136 -17.03 7.73 -0.76
CA GLY A 136 -17.05 8.57 -1.98
C GLY A 136 -16.90 7.81 -3.29
N ALA A 137 -16.73 6.50 -3.27
CA ALA A 137 -16.74 5.68 -4.49
C ALA A 137 -18.15 5.63 -5.10
N PRO A 138 -18.28 5.53 -6.43
CA PRO A 138 -19.56 5.27 -7.07
C PRO A 138 -20.11 3.90 -6.66
N PRO A 139 -21.42 3.67 -6.78
CA PRO A 139 -22.00 2.35 -6.57
C PRO A 139 -21.33 1.29 -7.44
N ILE A 140 -21.19 0.07 -6.92
CA ILE A 140 -20.65 -1.06 -7.68
C ILE A 140 -21.56 -1.31 -8.89
N PRO A 141 -21.06 -1.20 -10.13
CA PRO A 141 -21.87 -1.46 -11.32
C PRO A 141 -22.36 -2.91 -11.37
N SER A 142 -23.56 -3.13 -11.90
CA SER A 142 -24.10 -4.48 -12.11
C SER A 142 -23.30 -5.33 -13.12
N THR A 143 -22.35 -4.70 -13.82
CA THR A 143 -21.44 -5.38 -14.76
C THR A 143 -20.19 -5.94 -14.09
N VAL A 144 -19.99 -5.66 -12.78
CA VAL A 144 -18.87 -6.26 -12.04
C VAL A 144 -19.17 -7.76 -11.86
N PRO A 145 -18.21 -8.66 -12.11
CA PRO A 145 -18.36 -10.08 -11.88
C PRO A 145 -18.73 -10.39 -10.41
N ASP A 146 -19.46 -11.48 -10.19
CA ASP A 146 -19.80 -11.95 -8.84
C ASP A 146 -18.57 -12.30 -8.00
N ILE A 147 -17.45 -12.63 -8.66
CA ILE A 147 -16.17 -12.92 -8.04
C ILE A 147 -15.11 -12.00 -8.63
N VAL A 148 -14.42 -11.28 -7.77
CA VAL A 148 -13.27 -10.44 -8.11
C VAL A 148 -12.11 -10.82 -7.19
N GLU A 149 -10.98 -11.17 -7.77
CA GLU A 149 -9.85 -11.75 -7.06
C GLU A 149 -8.58 -10.91 -7.23
N MET A 150 -7.86 -10.69 -6.14
CA MET A 150 -6.46 -10.30 -6.13
C MET A 150 -5.63 -11.54 -5.80
N THR A 151 -4.63 -11.84 -6.62
CA THR A 151 -3.73 -12.96 -6.38
C THR A 151 -2.44 -12.48 -5.75
N VAL A 152 -2.14 -12.97 -4.56
CA VAL A 152 -0.84 -12.82 -3.91
C VAL A 152 0.03 -14.02 -4.29
N HIS A 153 1.11 -13.78 -5.02
CA HIS A 153 2.04 -14.84 -5.45
C HIS A 153 3.13 -15.07 -4.42
N ARG A 154 3.60 -13.99 -3.79
CA ARG A 154 4.67 -14.04 -2.80
C ARG A 154 4.61 -12.82 -1.88
N PHE A 155 4.95 -13.05 -0.61
CA PHE A 155 5.44 -12.02 0.30
C PHE A 155 6.70 -12.55 0.96
N ALA A 156 7.74 -11.73 1.06
CA ALA A 156 8.98 -12.06 1.73
C ALA A 156 9.57 -10.83 2.39
N ALA A 157 10.32 -11.04 3.47
CA ALA A 157 10.99 -10.00 4.23
C ALA A 157 12.36 -10.48 4.69
N TRP A 158 13.32 -9.58 4.64
CA TRP A 158 14.71 -9.79 5.09
C TRP A 158 15.13 -8.57 5.93
N GLY A 159 15.70 -8.83 7.12
CA GLY A 159 16.18 -7.81 8.04
C GLY A 159 17.20 -8.34 9.02
#